data_ad287e3bdbced8fe6fbdeb0024d4c970
#
_entry.id   ad287e3bdbced8fe6fbdeb0024d4c970
#
_cell.length_a   1.000
_cell.length_b   1.000
_cell.length_c   1.000
_cell.angle_alpha   90.00
_cell.angle_beta   90.00
_cell.angle_gamma   90.00
#
_symmetry.space_group_name_H-M   'P 1'
#
loop_
_entity.id
_entity.type
_entity.pdbx_description
1 polymer ?
#
loop_
_entity_poly.entity_id
_entity_poly.type
_entity_poly.pdbx_seq_one_letter_code
_entity_poly.pdbx_strand_id
1 'polypeptide(L)'
;MKVLITGSNGQLGRALLKSKPKDIEVIAPNSTIFNLLKIKACKDYLIESKPDWIINAGAYTAVDLAESEPNKAMVINGEAPTELAKTMRGIGGKFLQISTDFVFDGNSTSPYKPTDEPNPINIYGKSKLFGERGIQEVLSSTNQYFIIRTSWVMGPIGNNFAMTMLKLHKSKENISVVSDQIGCMTSTISLA
;
A
#
# COMPACT_ATOMS: atom_id res chain seq x y z
N MET A 1 18.42 6.98 -12.07
CA MET A 1 17.24 7.19 -11.19
C MET A 1 17.28 6.12 -10.10
N LYS A 2 17.17 6.54 -8.83
CA LYS A 2 17.20 5.65 -7.65
C LYS A 2 15.80 5.55 -7.04
N VAL A 3 15.27 4.35 -6.87
CA VAL A 3 13.92 4.09 -6.37
C VAL A 3 13.97 3.24 -5.11
N LEU A 4 13.36 3.71 -4.03
CA LEU A 4 13.18 2.91 -2.82
C LEU A 4 11.79 2.27 -2.83
N ILE A 5 11.73 0.95 -2.60
CA ILE A 5 10.47 0.20 -2.52
C ILE A 5 10.30 -0.33 -1.10
N THR A 6 9.25 0.13 -0.40
CA THR A 6 8.85 -0.47 0.87
C THR A 6 7.98 -1.70 0.64
N GLY A 7 7.87 -2.59 1.62
CA GLY A 7 7.07 -3.81 1.44
C GLY A 7 7.60 -4.75 0.36
N SER A 8 8.91 -4.73 0.11
CA SER A 8 9.59 -5.47 -0.96
C SER A 8 9.35 -6.99 -0.92
N ASN A 9 9.06 -7.56 0.24
CA ASN A 9 8.74 -8.99 0.43
C ASN A 9 7.25 -9.32 0.18
N GLY A 10 6.39 -8.31 0.03
CA GLY A 10 4.97 -8.49 -0.27
C GLY A 10 4.71 -8.86 -1.74
N GLN A 11 3.44 -9.11 -2.07
CA GLN A 11 3.02 -9.49 -3.43
C GLN A 11 3.44 -8.46 -4.48
N LEU A 12 3.08 -7.19 -4.26
CA LEU A 12 3.40 -6.11 -5.18
C LEU A 12 4.89 -5.77 -5.17
N GLY A 13 5.53 -5.71 -3.99
CA GLY A 13 6.96 -5.43 -3.89
C GLY A 13 7.81 -6.41 -4.70
N ARG A 14 7.48 -7.70 -4.64
CA ARG A 14 8.16 -8.74 -5.45
C ARG A 14 7.90 -8.58 -6.95
N ALA A 15 6.68 -8.19 -7.34
CA ALA A 15 6.35 -7.94 -8.74
C ALA A 15 7.14 -6.73 -9.28
N LEU A 16 7.19 -5.61 -8.53
CA LEU A 16 8.00 -4.43 -8.86
C LEU A 16 9.49 -4.78 -9.02
N LEU A 17 10.04 -5.60 -8.12
CA LEU A 17 11.43 -6.03 -8.23
C LEU A 17 11.70 -6.88 -9.47
N LYS A 18 10.73 -7.70 -9.87
CA LYS A 18 10.83 -8.55 -11.06
C LYS A 18 10.68 -7.76 -12.35
N SER A 19 9.82 -6.73 -12.39
CA SER A 19 9.52 -5.92 -13.56
C SER A 19 10.43 -4.69 -13.72
N LYS A 20 11.31 -4.40 -12.74
CA LYS A 20 12.13 -3.19 -12.75
C LYS A 20 12.94 -3.05 -14.06
N PRO A 21 12.97 -1.88 -14.68
CA PRO A 21 13.85 -1.58 -15.79
C PRO A 21 15.34 -1.70 -15.42
N LYS A 22 16.18 -2.05 -16.39
CA LYS A 22 17.62 -2.29 -16.14
C LYS A 22 18.41 -1.04 -15.73
N ASP A 23 17.96 0.12 -16.16
CA ASP A 23 18.57 1.44 -15.92
C ASP A 23 18.13 2.10 -14.60
N ILE A 24 17.29 1.44 -13.83
CA ILE A 24 16.82 1.92 -12.53
C ILE A 24 17.57 1.22 -11.39
N GLU A 25 18.23 1.99 -10.54
CA GLU A 25 18.77 1.54 -9.27
C GLU A 25 17.61 1.35 -8.27
N VAL A 26 17.44 0.16 -7.72
CA VAL A 26 16.37 -0.13 -6.76
C VAL A 26 16.96 -0.50 -5.41
N ILE A 27 16.51 0.24 -4.37
CA ILE A 27 16.74 -0.06 -2.97
C ILE A 27 15.45 -0.70 -2.41
N ALA A 28 15.55 -1.92 -1.91
CA ALA A 28 14.39 -2.68 -1.45
C ALA A 28 14.62 -3.28 -0.05
N PRO A 29 14.68 -2.43 0.99
CA PRO A 29 14.91 -2.91 2.35
C PRO A 29 13.73 -3.77 2.81
N ASN A 30 14.03 -4.82 3.56
CA ASN A 30 13.01 -5.61 4.22
C ASN A 30 12.45 -4.86 5.45
N SER A 31 11.38 -5.41 6.06
CA SER A 31 10.72 -4.81 7.22
C SER A 31 11.58 -4.80 8.51
N THR A 32 12.69 -5.52 8.56
CA THR A 32 13.63 -5.44 9.68
C THR A 32 14.44 -4.15 9.61
N ILE A 33 14.84 -3.76 8.40
CA ILE A 33 15.61 -2.54 8.13
C ILE A 33 14.70 -1.32 8.04
N PHE A 34 13.60 -1.40 7.26
CA PHE A 34 12.66 -0.32 7.03
C PHE A 34 11.29 -0.66 7.63
N ASN A 35 11.18 -0.50 8.95
CA ASN A 35 9.98 -0.81 9.71
C ASN A 35 9.13 0.44 9.90
N LEU A 36 7.96 0.48 9.27
CA LEU A 36 7.03 1.62 9.31
C LEU A 36 6.53 1.96 10.73
N LEU A 37 6.64 1.06 11.71
CA LEU A 37 6.42 1.38 13.13
C LEU A 37 7.58 2.19 13.73
N LYS A 38 8.76 2.18 13.11
CA LYS A 38 9.95 2.91 13.55
C LYS A 38 10.20 4.12 12.64
N ILE A 39 9.23 5.04 12.61
CA ILE A 39 9.18 6.16 11.65
C ILE A 39 10.51 6.93 11.60
N LYS A 40 11.11 7.23 12.78
CA LYS A 40 12.38 7.95 12.83
C LYS A 40 13.48 7.21 12.06
N ALA A 41 13.63 5.92 12.26
CA ALA A 41 14.65 5.12 11.57
C ALA A 41 14.40 5.07 10.04
N CYS A 42 13.13 5.03 9.61
CA CYS A 42 12.78 5.10 8.20
C CYS A 42 13.15 6.48 7.59
N LYS A 43 12.92 7.57 8.31
CA LYS A 43 13.31 8.93 7.90
C LYS A 43 14.83 9.05 7.76
N ASP A 44 15.57 8.58 8.78
CA ASP A 44 17.04 8.61 8.77
C ASP A 44 17.58 7.82 7.55
N TYR A 45 17.00 6.65 7.27
CA TYR A 45 17.34 5.84 6.10
C TYR A 45 17.08 6.56 4.76
N LEU A 46 15.96 7.29 4.63
CA LEU A 46 15.66 8.09 3.44
C LEU A 46 16.65 9.25 3.25
N ILE A 47 17.00 9.93 4.34
CA ILE A 47 17.97 11.04 4.31
C ILE A 47 19.36 10.55 3.87
N GLU A 48 19.77 9.37 4.32
CA GLU A 48 21.06 8.75 3.97
C GLU A 48 21.05 8.23 2.52
N SER A 49 20.02 7.47 2.15
CA SER A 49 19.94 6.82 0.83
C SER A 49 19.60 7.76 -0.32
N LYS A 50 18.91 8.88 -0.03
CA LYS A 50 18.47 9.91 -0.98
C LYS A 50 17.87 9.36 -2.28
N PRO A 51 16.76 8.58 -2.22
CA PRO A 51 16.12 8.08 -3.42
C PRO A 51 15.41 9.22 -4.18
N ASP A 52 15.39 9.13 -5.51
CA ASP A 52 14.59 10.02 -6.36
C ASP A 52 13.08 9.75 -6.18
N TRP A 53 12.73 8.48 -5.94
CA TRP A 53 11.37 8.03 -5.70
C TRP A 53 11.29 7.07 -4.52
N ILE A 54 10.21 7.18 -3.75
CA ILE A 54 9.74 6.10 -2.89
C ILE A 54 8.45 5.51 -3.45
N ILE A 55 8.40 4.18 -3.61
CA ILE A 55 7.17 3.43 -3.87
C ILE A 55 6.76 2.77 -2.56
N ASN A 56 5.78 3.35 -1.88
CA ASN A 56 5.30 2.83 -0.61
C ASN A 56 4.24 1.74 -0.83
N ALA A 57 4.71 0.49 -1.01
CA ALA A 57 3.89 -0.70 -1.11
C ALA A 57 3.77 -1.47 0.22
N GLY A 58 4.45 -1.01 1.27
CA GLY A 58 4.32 -1.53 2.63
C GLY A 58 3.06 -1.00 3.30
N ALA A 59 2.29 -1.88 3.92
CA ALA A 59 1.07 -1.52 4.63
C ALA A 59 0.69 -2.56 5.70
N TYR A 60 -0.12 -2.15 6.66
CA TYR A 60 -0.90 -3.05 7.50
C TYR A 60 -2.15 -3.45 6.72
N THR A 61 -2.27 -4.72 6.32
CA THR A 61 -3.30 -5.19 5.38
C THR A 61 -4.29 -6.18 5.99
N ALA A 62 -4.17 -6.49 7.27
CA ALA A 62 -5.11 -7.37 7.99
C ALA A 62 -6.35 -6.57 8.38
N VAL A 63 -7.34 -6.50 7.47
CA VAL A 63 -8.53 -5.64 7.59
C VAL A 63 -9.29 -5.90 8.89
N ASP A 64 -9.64 -7.16 9.17
CA ASP A 64 -10.39 -7.52 10.37
C ASP A 64 -9.58 -7.27 11.66
N LEU A 65 -8.29 -7.58 11.63
CA LEU A 65 -7.41 -7.37 12.79
C LEU A 65 -7.17 -5.87 13.07
N ALA A 66 -7.32 -5.01 12.07
CA ALA A 66 -7.22 -3.55 12.25
C ALA A 66 -8.25 -3.03 13.26
N GLU A 67 -9.44 -3.65 13.34
CA GLU A 67 -10.46 -3.26 14.32
C GLU A 67 -10.01 -3.45 15.77
N SER A 68 -9.17 -4.46 16.03
CA SER A 68 -8.57 -4.71 17.35
C SER A 68 -7.18 -4.07 17.54
N GLU A 69 -6.49 -3.68 16.46
CA GLU A 69 -5.17 -3.03 16.48
C GLU A 69 -5.19 -1.63 15.80
N PRO A 70 -6.16 -0.73 16.14
CA PRO A 70 -6.36 0.52 15.40
C PRO A 70 -5.13 1.43 15.40
N ASN A 71 -4.43 1.53 16.52
CA ASN A 71 -3.23 2.35 16.64
C ASN A 71 -2.11 1.87 15.71
N LYS A 72 -1.91 0.55 15.62
CA LYS A 72 -0.88 -0.02 14.74
C LYS A 72 -1.22 0.19 13.27
N ALA A 73 -2.50 0.01 12.89
CA ALA A 73 -2.97 0.31 11.54
C ALA A 73 -2.77 1.80 11.22
N MET A 74 -3.13 2.70 12.13
CA MET A 74 -2.98 4.14 11.95
C MET A 74 -1.52 4.57 11.79
N VAL A 75 -0.62 4.06 12.61
CA VAL A 75 0.82 4.36 12.50
C VAL A 75 1.38 3.90 11.16
N ILE A 76 1.13 2.63 10.77
CA ILE A 76 1.73 2.05 9.57
C ILE A 76 1.12 2.64 8.29
N ASN A 77 -0.20 2.82 8.24
CA ASN A 77 -0.91 3.23 7.01
C ASN A 77 -1.11 4.74 6.91
N GLY A 78 -1.06 5.46 8.03
CA GLY A 78 -1.37 6.88 8.10
C GLY A 78 -0.16 7.74 8.44
N GLU A 79 0.35 7.63 9.67
CA GLU A 79 1.42 8.50 10.16
C GLU A 79 2.75 8.29 9.43
N ALA A 80 3.15 7.03 9.25
CA ALA A 80 4.40 6.70 8.57
C ALA A 80 4.43 7.24 7.13
N PRO A 81 3.45 7.00 6.24
CA PRO A 81 3.43 7.59 4.90
C PRO A 81 3.49 9.12 4.91
N THR A 82 2.77 9.78 5.84
CA THR A 82 2.80 11.24 6.00
C THR A 82 4.21 11.75 6.33
N GLU A 83 4.88 11.13 7.31
CA GLU A 83 6.22 11.52 7.74
C GLU A 83 7.29 11.19 6.67
N LEU A 84 7.13 10.08 5.95
CA LEU A 84 7.99 9.75 4.81
C LEU A 84 7.81 10.77 3.68
N ALA A 85 6.58 11.23 3.41
CA ALA A 85 6.30 12.27 2.42
C ALA A 85 6.98 13.59 2.79
N LYS A 86 6.94 14.00 4.07
CA LYS A 86 7.69 15.17 4.58
C LYS A 86 9.19 15.02 4.34
N THR A 87 9.72 13.84 4.60
CA THR A 87 11.16 13.56 4.39
C THR A 87 11.51 13.62 2.91
N MET A 88 10.71 12.98 2.04
CA MET A 88 10.91 13.01 0.59
C MET A 88 10.85 14.43 0.04
N ARG A 89 9.89 15.26 0.50
CA ARG A 89 9.85 16.70 0.16
C ARG A 89 11.15 17.40 0.53
N GLY A 90 11.67 17.13 1.73
CA GLY A 90 12.90 17.75 2.24
C GLY A 90 14.15 17.41 1.44
N ILE A 91 14.22 16.21 0.85
CA ILE A 91 15.35 15.77 0.01
C ILE A 91 15.11 15.96 -1.50
N GLY A 92 13.97 16.56 -1.89
CA GLY A 92 13.62 16.79 -3.31
C GLY A 92 13.13 15.55 -4.06
N GLY A 93 12.77 14.48 -3.36
CA GLY A 93 12.29 13.23 -3.95
C GLY A 93 10.78 13.21 -4.17
N LYS A 94 10.30 12.17 -4.84
CA LYS A 94 8.88 11.96 -5.22
C LYS A 94 8.29 10.76 -4.51
N PHE A 95 6.95 10.74 -4.36
CA PHE A 95 6.24 9.74 -3.57
C PHE A 95 5.15 9.02 -4.38
N LEU A 96 5.16 7.70 -4.39
CA LEU A 96 4.06 6.89 -4.88
C LEU A 96 3.48 6.07 -3.72
N GLN A 97 2.20 6.27 -3.43
CA GLN A 97 1.46 5.55 -2.41
C GLN A 97 0.54 4.51 -3.03
N ILE A 98 0.68 3.27 -2.60
CA ILE A 98 -0.35 2.26 -2.88
C ILE A 98 -1.43 2.38 -1.81
N SER A 99 -2.65 2.66 -2.25
CA SER A 99 -3.85 2.75 -1.42
C SER A 99 -4.87 1.66 -1.76
N THR A 100 -6.11 1.84 -1.36
CA THR A 100 -7.15 0.81 -1.39
C THR A 100 -8.51 1.39 -1.77
N ASP A 101 -9.37 0.56 -2.33
CA ASP A 101 -10.81 0.80 -2.52
C ASP A 101 -11.57 0.91 -1.18
N PHE A 102 -11.05 0.35 -0.08
CA PHE A 102 -11.63 0.49 1.27
C PHE A 102 -11.69 1.92 1.80
N VAL A 103 -11.14 2.91 1.08
CA VAL A 103 -11.37 4.33 1.37
C VAL A 103 -12.80 4.77 1.03
N PHE A 104 -13.54 3.98 0.28
CA PHE A 104 -14.96 4.19 -0.05
C PHE A 104 -15.87 3.34 0.83
N ASP A 105 -17.16 3.69 0.89
CA ASP A 105 -18.16 2.98 1.70
C ASP A 105 -18.79 1.75 1.02
N GLY A 106 -18.57 1.56 -0.27
CA GLY A 106 -19.10 0.43 -1.03
C GLY A 106 -20.56 0.59 -1.46
N ASN A 107 -21.20 1.74 -1.25
CA ASN A 107 -22.62 1.97 -1.56
C ASN A 107 -22.89 2.33 -3.03
N SER A 108 -21.86 2.59 -3.83
CA SER A 108 -22.03 2.93 -5.23
C SER A 108 -22.46 1.71 -6.07
N THR A 109 -23.41 1.91 -6.95
CA THR A 109 -23.84 0.93 -7.96
C THR A 109 -23.02 0.99 -9.26
N SER A 110 -22.06 1.91 -9.33
CA SER A 110 -21.13 2.10 -10.45
C SER A 110 -19.68 2.16 -9.95
N PRO A 111 -18.69 1.96 -10.83
CA PRO A 111 -17.28 2.07 -10.44
C PRO A 111 -16.96 3.44 -9.84
N TYR A 112 -16.27 3.46 -8.69
CA TYR A 112 -15.78 4.69 -8.08
C TYR A 112 -14.73 5.38 -8.97
N LYS A 113 -14.81 6.71 -9.01
CA LYS A 113 -13.86 7.57 -9.71
C LYS A 113 -12.78 8.07 -8.72
N PRO A 114 -11.60 8.45 -9.21
CA PRO A 114 -10.57 9.04 -8.34
C PRO A 114 -11.02 10.31 -7.59
N THR A 115 -12.02 11.01 -8.14
CA THR A 115 -12.58 12.27 -7.62
C THR A 115 -13.75 12.07 -6.65
N ASP A 116 -14.27 10.84 -6.51
CA ASP A 116 -15.36 10.57 -5.58
C ASP A 116 -14.88 10.74 -4.15
N GLU A 117 -15.77 11.30 -3.30
CA GLU A 117 -15.44 11.58 -1.91
C GLU A 117 -15.26 10.29 -1.12
N PRO A 118 -14.11 10.08 -0.47
CA PRO A 118 -13.88 8.92 0.36
C PRO A 118 -14.72 8.92 1.64
N ASN A 119 -15.32 7.78 1.97
CA ASN A 119 -16.12 7.55 3.17
C ASN A 119 -15.86 6.16 3.77
N PRO A 120 -14.65 5.90 4.33
CA PRO A 120 -14.28 4.56 4.83
C PRO A 120 -15.09 4.15 6.04
N ILE A 121 -15.62 2.93 6.02
CA ILE A 121 -16.45 2.38 7.08
C ILE A 121 -15.66 1.63 8.16
N ASN A 122 -14.45 1.13 7.84
CA ASN A 122 -13.62 0.34 8.76
C ASN A 122 -12.28 1.05 9.09
N ILE A 123 -11.60 0.57 10.12
CA ILE A 123 -10.32 1.12 10.61
C ILE A 123 -9.22 1.03 9.55
N TYR A 124 -9.15 -0.06 8.80
CA TYR A 124 -8.18 -0.20 7.71
C TYR A 124 -8.34 0.92 6.68
N GLY A 125 -9.55 1.10 6.14
CA GLY A 125 -9.84 2.16 5.18
C GLY A 125 -9.57 3.56 5.75
N LYS A 126 -10.00 3.82 7.00
CA LYS A 126 -9.72 5.08 7.70
C LYS A 126 -8.22 5.35 7.82
N SER A 127 -7.42 4.35 8.20
CA SER A 127 -5.97 4.47 8.33
C SER A 127 -5.30 4.76 6.98
N LYS A 128 -5.74 4.12 5.90
CA LYS A 128 -5.24 4.36 4.55
C LYS A 128 -5.60 5.76 4.06
N LEU A 129 -6.85 6.18 4.25
CA LEU A 129 -7.30 7.54 3.88
C LEU A 129 -6.53 8.62 4.66
N PHE A 130 -6.24 8.40 5.94
CA PHE A 130 -5.43 9.32 6.72
C PHE A 130 -4.04 9.53 6.09
N GLY A 131 -3.41 8.45 5.62
CA GLY A 131 -2.14 8.52 4.90
C GLY A 131 -2.24 9.23 3.55
N GLU A 132 -3.31 8.99 2.77
CA GLU A 132 -3.56 9.72 1.53
C GLU A 132 -3.63 11.23 1.76
N ARG A 133 -4.46 11.65 2.74
CA ARG A 133 -4.65 13.06 3.08
C ARG A 133 -3.35 13.71 3.56
N GLY A 134 -2.59 13.01 4.42
CA GLY A 134 -1.29 13.50 4.89
C GLY A 134 -0.28 13.69 3.75
N ILE A 135 -0.21 12.76 2.79
CA ILE A 135 0.65 12.89 1.61
C ILE A 135 0.20 14.07 0.75
N GLN A 136 -1.10 14.20 0.50
CA GLN A 136 -1.68 15.30 -0.26
C GLN A 136 -1.39 16.65 0.39
N GLU A 137 -1.62 16.79 1.69
CA GLU A 137 -1.31 18.02 2.44
C GLU A 137 0.16 18.42 2.30
N VAL A 138 1.07 17.45 2.44
CA VAL A 138 2.52 17.68 2.37
C VAL A 138 2.98 18.03 0.96
N LEU A 139 2.47 17.36 -0.09
CA LEU A 139 3.03 17.39 -1.44
C LEU A 139 2.17 18.10 -2.49
N SER A 140 0.96 18.58 -2.14
CA SER A 140 0.02 19.20 -3.10
C SER A 140 0.62 20.35 -3.91
N SER A 141 1.49 21.15 -3.31
CA SER A 141 2.13 22.30 -3.99
C SER A 141 3.27 21.88 -4.94
N THR A 142 3.70 20.63 -4.96
CA THR A 142 4.89 20.16 -5.68
C THR A 142 4.57 19.31 -6.90
N ASN A 143 3.36 18.76 -7.01
CA ASN A 143 2.98 17.73 -7.99
C ASN A 143 3.96 16.54 -8.02
N GLN A 144 4.57 16.21 -6.88
CA GLN A 144 5.61 15.17 -6.77
C GLN A 144 5.08 13.91 -6.09
N TYR A 145 3.80 13.61 -6.25
CA TYR A 145 3.22 12.38 -5.69
C TYR A 145 2.18 11.76 -6.60
N PHE A 146 2.00 10.45 -6.43
CA PHE A 146 0.88 9.67 -6.95
C PHE A 146 0.26 8.85 -5.83
N ILE A 147 -1.06 8.73 -5.85
CA ILE A 147 -1.82 7.81 -4.99
C ILE A 147 -2.58 6.87 -5.91
N ILE A 148 -2.29 5.56 -5.80
CA ILE A 148 -2.94 4.52 -6.60
C ILE A 148 -3.84 3.72 -5.66
N ARG A 149 -5.16 3.88 -5.80
CA ARG A 149 -6.16 3.05 -5.13
C ARG A 149 -6.34 1.77 -5.94
N THR A 150 -6.24 0.64 -5.29
CA THR A 150 -6.36 -0.69 -5.91
C THR A 150 -7.20 -1.61 -5.02
N SER A 151 -7.72 -2.68 -5.60
CA SER A 151 -8.50 -3.69 -4.87
C SER A 151 -8.04 -5.09 -5.23
N TRP A 152 -8.24 -6.03 -4.32
CA TRP A 152 -8.07 -7.47 -4.50
C TRP A 152 -6.78 -7.83 -5.24
N VAL A 153 -5.66 -7.31 -4.73
CA VAL A 153 -4.34 -7.53 -5.34
C VAL A 153 -3.99 -9.01 -5.32
N MET A 154 -3.79 -9.58 -6.48
CA MET A 154 -3.47 -11.00 -6.66
C MET A 154 -2.20 -11.18 -7.49
N GLY A 155 -1.33 -12.03 -6.99
CA GLY A 155 -0.11 -12.45 -7.66
C GLY A 155 0.18 -13.94 -7.43
N PRO A 156 1.13 -14.50 -8.16
CA PRO A 156 1.50 -15.91 -8.03
C PRO A 156 2.26 -16.21 -6.74
N ILE A 157 2.65 -15.18 -5.98
CA ILE A 157 3.47 -15.28 -4.78
C ILE A 157 2.78 -14.56 -3.62
N GLY A 158 2.82 -15.14 -2.43
CA GLY A 158 2.24 -14.57 -1.21
C GLY A 158 0.82 -15.09 -0.92
N ASN A 159 0.19 -14.52 0.09
CA ASN A 159 -1.16 -14.88 0.49
C ASN A 159 -2.17 -13.98 -0.23
N ASN A 160 -3.12 -14.59 -0.91
CA ASN A 160 -4.26 -13.91 -1.52
C ASN A 160 -5.44 -14.87 -1.57
N PHE A 161 -6.61 -14.36 -1.95
CA PHE A 161 -7.84 -15.12 -2.00
C PHE A 161 -7.71 -16.39 -2.85
N ALA A 162 -7.19 -16.27 -4.09
CA ALA A 162 -7.06 -17.42 -5.00
C ALA A 162 -6.15 -18.52 -4.43
N MET A 163 -4.98 -18.11 -3.87
CA MET A 163 -4.06 -19.08 -3.24
C MET A 163 -4.66 -19.70 -1.98
N THR A 164 -5.49 -18.97 -1.25
CA THR A 164 -6.22 -19.49 -0.08
C THR A 164 -7.26 -20.53 -0.51
N MET A 165 -8.05 -20.24 -1.55
CA MET A 165 -9.03 -21.18 -2.11
C MET A 165 -8.35 -22.46 -2.61
N LEU A 166 -7.24 -22.36 -3.32
CA LEU A 166 -6.46 -23.51 -3.77
C LEU A 166 -5.93 -24.38 -2.61
N LYS A 167 -5.52 -23.77 -1.51
CA LYS A 167 -5.09 -24.48 -0.31
C LYS A 167 -6.27 -25.19 0.39
N LEU A 168 -7.38 -24.47 0.56
CA LEU A 168 -8.55 -24.99 1.23
C LEU A 168 -9.20 -26.12 0.46
N HIS A 169 -9.25 -26.05 -0.88
CA HIS A 169 -9.75 -27.11 -1.75
C HIS A 169 -9.06 -28.48 -1.52
N LYS A 170 -7.78 -28.46 -1.14
CA LYS A 170 -7.02 -29.70 -0.85
C LYS A 170 -7.35 -30.33 0.50
N SER A 171 -7.95 -29.57 1.44
CA SER A 171 -8.13 -29.98 2.82
C SER A 171 -9.58 -29.92 3.32
N LYS A 172 -10.49 -29.32 2.54
CA LYS A 172 -11.90 -29.17 2.89
C LYS A 172 -12.81 -29.62 1.76
N GLU A 173 -13.84 -30.36 2.09
CA GLU A 173 -14.87 -30.80 1.15
C GLU A 173 -15.79 -29.66 0.74
N ASN A 174 -16.11 -28.78 1.70
CA ASN A 174 -16.95 -27.61 1.49
C ASN A 174 -16.23 -26.33 1.95
N ILE A 175 -16.33 -25.27 1.16
CA ILE A 175 -15.76 -23.95 1.44
C ILE A 175 -16.89 -22.93 1.38
N SER A 176 -17.09 -22.20 2.49
CA SER A 176 -18.02 -21.06 2.53
C SER A 176 -17.27 -19.77 2.24
N VAL A 177 -17.81 -18.94 1.35
CA VAL A 177 -17.23 -17.66 0.94
C VAL A 177 -18.32 -16.60 1.01
N VAL A 178 -17.96 -15.36 1.42
CA VAL A 178 -18.87 -14.21 1.34
C VAL A 178 -19.28 -13.97 -0.11
N SER A 179 -20.56 -13.63 -0.34
CA SER A 179 -21.11 -13.45 -1.69
C SER A 179 -21.67 -12.05 -1.96
N ASP A 180 -21.59 -11.17 -0.98
CA ASP A 180 -22.13 -9.80 -1.01
C ASP A 180 -21.08 -8.72 -1.29
N GLN A 181 -19.83 -9.11 -1.47
CA GLN A 181 -18.76 -8.18 -1.82
C GLN A 181 -18.54 -8.13 -3.33
N ILE A 182 -18.62 -6.91 -3.88
CA ILE A 182 -18.36 -6.63 -5.30
C ILE A 182 -17.07 -5.82 -5.41
N GLY A 183 -16.14 -6.27 -6.25
CA GLY A 183 -14.84 -5.61 -6.44
C GLY A 183 -14.13 -6.06 -7.71
N CYS A 184 -13.01 -5.42 -8.01
CA CYS A 184 -12.17 -5.75 -9.15
C CYS A 184 -10.88 -6.42 -8.70
N MET A 185 -10.53 -7.55 -9.33
CA MET A 185 -9.21 -8.13 -9.16
C MET A 185 -8.14 -7.29 -9.84
N THR A 186 -7.05 -7.04 -9.12
CA THR A 186 -5.87 -6.37 -9.67
C THR A 186 -4.69 -7.34 -9.69
N SER A 187 -4.17 -7.62 -10.88
CA SER A 187 -2.94 -8.41 -11.01
C SER A 187 -1.74 -7.63 -10.52
N THR A 188 -0.87 -8.27 -9.72
CA THR A 188 0.42 -7.66 -9.34
C THR A 188 1.30 -7.33 -10.53
N ILE A 189 1.16 -8.05 -11.65
CA ILE A 189 1.93 -7.80 -12.88
C ILE A 189 1.44 -6.52 -13.56
N SER A 190 0.12 -6.30 -13.58
CA SER A 190 -0.47 -5.08 -14.18
C SER A 190 -0.26 -3.84 -13.32
N LEU A 191 -0.11 -4.02 -12.00
CA LEU A 191 0.09 -2.92 -11.06
C LEU A 191 1.58 -2.53 -10.96
N ALA A 192 2.50 -3.42 -11.29
CA ALA A 192 3.94 -3.22 -11.20
C ALA A 192 4.54 -2.67 -12.49
#